data_f3e7575c7fcbe966e96e52b3fee638df
#
_entry.id   f3e7575c7fcbe966e96e52b3fee638df
#
_cell.length_a   1.000
_cell.length_b   1.000
_cell.length_c   1.000
_cell.angle_alpha   90.00
_cell.angle_beta   90.00
_cell.angle_gamma   90.00
#
_symmetry.space_group_name_H-M   'P 1'
#
loop_
_entity.id
_entity.type
_entity.pdbx_description
1 polymer ?
#
loop_
_entity_poly.entity_id
_entity_poly.type
_entity_poly.pdbx_seq_one_letter_code
_entity_poly.pdbx_strand_id
1 'polypeptide(L)'
;MGGSEKNCNFAGEILKKSVFDMMSSLTAALLTIGLLVISNTFMTFAWYGHLKLQNSGISTHWPLVVVILVSWGIALLEYCFMVPANRIGFAGNGGPFSLMQLKIIQEVITLSVFTLFVTLFFKGESLHWNHFVAFLLLIAAVGFAFLDTEKM
;
A
#
# COMPACT_ATOMS: atom_id res chain seq x y z
N MET A 1 -34.93 35.31 23.50
CA MET A 1 -34.43 35.20 22.11
C MET A 1 -32.96 34.74 21.97
N GLY A 2 -32.29 34.29 22.99
CA GLY A 2 -30.87 33.90 22.95
C GLY A 2 -30.54 32.41 22.80
N GLY A 3 -31.53 31.54 22.69
CA GLY A 3 -31.33 30.08 22.61
C GLY A 3 -31.08 29.53 21.21
N SER A 4 -31.64 30.18 20.19
CA SER A 4 -31.52 29.70 18.79
C SER A 4 -30.18 30.00 18.16
N GLU A 5 -29.52 31.11 18.47
CA GLU A 5 -28.21 31.48 17.95
C GLU A 5 -27.08 30.62 18.54
N LYS A 6 -27.16 30.27 19.83
CA LYS A 6 -26.17 29.36 20.47
C LYS A 6 -26.22 27.96 19.90
N ASN A 7 -27.40 27.44 19.57
CA ASN A 7 -27.56 26.13 18.94
C ASN A 7 -27.04 26.11 17.50
N CYS A 8 -27.19 27.19 16.74
CA CYS A 8 -26.67 27.29 15.37
C CYS A 8 -25.14 27.35 15.33
N ASN A 9 -24.52 28.11 16.26
CA ASN A 9 -23.07 28.20 16.38
C ASN A 9 -22.44 26.87 16.84
N PHE A 10 -23.09 26.17 17.79
CA PHE A 10 -22.65 24.86 18.26
C PHE A 10 -22.71 23.79 17.16
N ALA A 11 -23.81 23.76 16.39
CA ALA A 11 -23.92 22.86 15.24
C ALA A 11 -22.87 23.16 14.16
N GLY A 12 -22.56 24.42 13.90
CA GLY A 12 -21.50 24.83 12.96
C GLY A 12 -20.10 24.43 13.39
N GLU A 13 -19.79 24.50 14.69
CA GLU A 13 -18.49 24.03 15.22
C GLU A 13 -18.34 22.52 15.14
N ILE A 14 -19.39 21.75 15.45
CA ILE A 14 -19.39 20.28 15.31
C ILE A 14 -19.18 19.89 13.85
N LEU A 15 -19.88 20.54 12.92
CA LEU A 15 -19.71 20.27 11.49
C LEU A 15 -18.29 20.57 11.00
N LYS A 16 -17.72 21.70 11.39
CA LYS A 16 -16.33 22.06 11.04
C LYS A 16 -15.32 21.05 11.58
N LYS A 17 -15.50 20.62 12.83
CA LYS A 17 -14.63 19.60 13.45
C LYS A 17 -14.75 18.27 12.73
N SER A 18 -15.97 17.81 12.45
CA SER A 18 -16.22 16.55 11.73
C SER A 18 -15.60 16.56 10.32
N VAL A 19 -15.74 17.67 9.58
CA VAL A 19 -15.13 17.82 8.25
C VAL A 19 -13.60 17.82 8.34
N PHE A 20 -13.04 18.51 9.34
CA PHE A 20 -11.59 18.56 9.55
C PHE A 20 -11.03 17.16 9.90
N ASP A 21 -11.68 16.41 10.79
CA ASP A 21 -11.29 15.06 11.18
C ASP A 21 -11.37 14.09 9.98
N MET A 22 -12.43 14.21 9.17
CA MET A 22 -12.58 13.42 7.95
C MET A 22 -11.50 13.74 6.91
N MET A 23 -11.15 15.01 6.70
CA MET A 23 -10.07 15.40 5.79
C MET A 23 -8.71 14.92 6.28
N SER A 24 -8.46 14.97 7.58
CA SER A 24 -7.24 14.45 8.20
C SER A 24 -7.11 12.94 8.00
N SER A 25 -8.18 12.20 8.21
CA SER A 25 -8.25 10.74 7.99
C SER A 25 -8.02 10.37 6.52
N LEU A 26 -8.64 11.08 5.58
CA LEU A 26 -8.43 10.86 4.15
C LEU A 26 -7.00 11.15 3.72
N THR A 27 -6.41 12.22 4.24
CA THR A 27 -5.02 12.57 3.96
C THR A 27 -4.07 11.48 4.48
N ALA A 28 -4.29 10.97 5.69
CA ALA A 28 -3.53 9.88 6.25
C ALA A 28 -3.68 8.59 5.41
N ALA A 29 -4.89 8.28 4.94
CA ALA A 29 -5.14 7.12 4.07
C ALA A 29 -4.36 7.23 2.74
N LEU A 30 -4.47 8.37 2.06
CA LEU A 30 -3.79 8.60 0.78
C LEU A 30 -2.26 8.56 0.93
N LEU A 31 -1.74 9.17 2.00
CA LEU A 31 -0.32 9.17 2.29
C LEU A 31 0.19 7.75 2.58
N THR A 32 -0.56 6.97 3.36
CA THR A 32 -0.26 5.56 3.64
C THR A 32 -0.20 4.75 2.35
N ILE A 33 -1.22 4.84 1.50
CA ILE A 33 -1.27 4.12 0.22
C ILE A 33 -0.11 4.53 -0.69
N GLY A 34 0.15 5.84 -0.82
CA GLY A 34 1.26 6.34 -1.63
C GLY A 34 2.63 5.84 -1.17
N LEU A 35 2.90 5.86 0.13
CA LEU A 35 4.13 5.33 0.71
C LEU A 35 4.24 3.80 0.53
N LEU A 36 3.13 3.06 0.65
CA LEU A 36 3.11 1.62 0.38
C LEU A 36 3.39 1.29 -1.09
N VAL A 37 2.90 2.08 -2.03
CA VAL A 37 3.21 1.89 -3.47
C VAL A 37 4.71 2.08 -3.71
N ILE A 38 5.31 3.14 -3.17
CA ILE A 38 6.76 3.39 -3.29
C ILE A 38 7.55 2.25 -2.65
N SER A 39 7.20 1.86 -1.42
CA SER A 39 7.80 0.76 -0.69
C SER A 39 7.77 -0.54 -1.49
N ASN A 40 6.61 -0.96 -1.97
CA ASN A 40 6.45 -2.19 -2.74
C ASN A 40 7.17 -2.15 -4.09
N THR A 41 7.36 -0.97 -4.67
CA THR A 41 8.20 -0.81 -5.86
C THR A 41 9.66 -1.17 -5.55
N PHE A 42 10.24 -0.63 -4.48
CA PHE A 42 11.59 -1.01 -4.05
C PHE A 42 11.69 -2.51 -3.70
N MET A 43 10.68 -3.06 -3.00
CA MET A 43 10.67 -4.49 -2.66
C MET A 43 10.64 -5.38 -3.90
N THR A 44 9.85 -5.02 -4.90
CA THR A 44 9.79 -5.75 -6.18
C THR A 44 11.14 -5.73 -6.90
N PHE A 45 11.84 -4.60 -6.91
CA PHE A 45 13.20 -4.53 -7.43
C PHE A 45 14.20 -5.34 -6.61
N ALA A 46 14.07 -5.35 -5.28
CA ALA A 46 14.94 -6.17 -4.41
C ALA A 46 14.77 -7.66 -4.70
N TRP A 47 13.55 -8.13 -4.91
CA TRP A 47 13.26 -9.55 -5.14
C TRP A 47 13.54 -10.03 -6.57
N TYR A 48 13.23 -9.21 -7.57
CA TYR A 48 13.21 -9.64 -8.98
C TYR A 48 14.18 -8.87 -9.88
N GLY A 49 14.69 -7.73 -9.41
CA GLY A 49 15.61 -6.90 -10.21
C GLY A 49 16.88 -7.64 -10.62
N HIS A 50 17.41 -8.48 -9.74
CA HIS A 50 18.60 -9.30 -10.05
C HIS A 50 18.35 -10.30 -11.19
N LEU A 51 17.14 -10.87 -11.31
CA LEU A 51 16.77 -11.76 -12.41
C LEU A 51 16.77 -11.00 -13.74
N LYS A 52 16.29 -9.76 -13.72
CA LYS A 52 16.32 -8.89 -14.91
C LYS A 52 17.74 -8.56 -15.33
N LEU A 53 18.61 -8.24 -14.38
CA LEU A 53 20.04 -7.98 -14.64
C LEU A 53 20.74 -9.23 -15.19
N GLN A 54 20.42 -10.41 -14.68
CA GLN A 54 20.93 -11.69 -15.18
C GLN A 54 20.45 -11.95 -16.61
N ASN A 55 19.18 -11.80 -16.90
CA ASN A 55 18.62 -11.98 -18.25
C ASN A 55 19.17 -10.97 -19.26
N SER A 56 19.61 -9.80 -18.82
CA SER A 56 20.25 -8.78 -19.65
C SER A 56 21.77 -8.98 -19.82
N GLY A 57 22.33 -10.05 -19.25
CA GLY A 57 23.77 -10.36 -19.34
C GLY A 57 24.66 -9.52 -18.43
N ILE A 58 24.12 -8.59 -17.64
CA ILE A 58 24.90 -7.65 -16.81
C ILE A 58 25.47 -8.33 -15.58
N SER A 59 24.70 -9.21 -14.93
CA SER A 59 25.11 -9.85 -13.66
C SER A 59 25.38 -11.34 -13.74
N THR A 60 25.59 -11.88 -14.94
CA THR A 60 25.82 -13.33 -15.16
C THR A 60 27.04 -13.89 -14.42
N HIS A 61 28.02 -13.05 -14.13
CA HIS A 61 29.26 -13.44 -13.44
C HIS A 61 29.31 -12.94 -11.98
N TRP A 62 28.26 -12.31 -11.48
CA TRP A 62 28.28 -11.81 -10.12
C TRP A 62 28.21 -12.95 -9.10
N PRO A 63 29.05 -12.95 -8.06
CA PRO A 63 28.94 -13.91 -6.96
C PRO A 63 27.59 -13.74 -6.27
N LEU A 64 26.97 -14.84 -5.84
CA LEU A 64 25.67 -14.82 -5.15
C LEU A 64 25.63 -13.86 -3.95
N VAL A 65 26.73 -13.76 -3.21
CA VAL A 65 26.85 -12.84 -2.06
C VAL A 65 26.67 -11.38 -2.47
N VAL A 66 27.23 -10.96 -3.61
CA VAL A 66 27.04 -9.60 -4.13
C VAL A 66 25.59 -9.35 -4.49
N VAL A 67 24.93 -10.30 -5.14
CA VAL A 67 23.51 -10.21 -5.48
C VAL A 67 22.64 -10.04 -4.23
N ILE A 68 22.93 -10.84 -3.18
CA ILE A 68 22.22 -10.75 -1.89
C ILE A 68 22.41 -9.37 -1.25
N LEU A 69 23.65 -8.86 -1.20
CA LEU A 69 23.96 -7.57 -0.58
C LEU A 69 23.29 -6.40 -1.33
N VAL A 70 23.28 -6.44 -2.66
CA VAL A 70 22.60 -5.43 -3.48
C VAL A 70 21.08 -5.46 -3.22
N SER A 71 20.48 -6.65 -3.26
CA SER A 71 19.05 -6.83 -2.98
C SER A 71 18.70 -6.38 -1.56
N TRP A 72 19.54 -6.70 -0.56
CA TRP A 72 19.34 -6.25 0.81
C TRP A 72 19.44 -4.72 0.94
N GLY A 73 20.39 -4.08 0.25
CA GLY A 73 20.49 -2.62 0.23
C GLY A 73 19.25 -1.94 -0.36
N ILE A 74 18.64 -2.53 -1.41
CA ILE A 74 17.38 -2.02 -1.98
C ILE A 74 16.22 -2.25 -0.99
N ALA A 75 16.17 -3.41 -0.33
CA ALA A 75 15.15 -3.69 0.69
C ALA A 75 15.24 -2.73 1.89
N LEU A 76 16.44 -2.23 2.23
CA LEU A 76 16.58 -1.22 3.27
C LEU A 76 15.83 0.08 2.93
N LEU A 77 15.89 0.50 1.67
CA LEU A 77 15.12 1.67 1.20
C LEU A 77 13.61 1.42 1.28
N GLU A 78 13.17 0.20 0.98
CA GLU A 78 11.77 -0.19 1.15
C GLU A 78 11.29 0.05 2.58
N TYR A 79 12.04 -0.39 3.59
CA TYR A 79 11.70 -0.17 5.00
C TYR A 79 11.59 1.30 5.39
N CYS A 80 12.37 2.19 4.77
CA CYS A 80 12.28 3.63 4.99
C CYS A 80 10.90 4.20 4.61
N PHE A 81 10.17 3.56 3.70
CA PHE A 81 8.83 3.96 3.29
C PHE A 81 7.74 3.13 3.96
N MET A 82 7.94 1.81 4.11
CA MET A 82 6.96 0.91 4.71
C MET A 82 6.68 1.23 6.18
N VAL A 83 7.72 1.47 6.98
CA VAL A 83 7.55 1.70 8.42
C VAL A 83 6.75 2.98 8.69
N PRO A 84 7.06 4.14 8.06
CA PRO A 84 6.22 5.33 8.19
C PRO A 84 4.79 5.11 7.67
N ALA A 85 4.61 4.42 6.53
CA ALA A 85 3.29 4.11 5.99
C ALA A 85 2.42 3.37 7.01
N ASN A 86 2.95 2.29 7.59
CA ASN A 86 2.23 1.51 8.58
C ASN A 86 1.95 2.30 9.87
N ARG A 87 2.87 3.19 10.30
CA ARG A 87 2.65 4.04 11.47
C ARG A 87 1.56 5.07 11.26
N ILE A 88 1.51 5.69 10.08
CA ILE A 88 0.49 6.70 9.74
C ILE A 88 -0.87 6.04 9.51
N GLY A 89 -0.87 4.86 8.88
CA GLY A 89 -2.10 4.15 8.52
C GLY A 89 -2.77 3.42 9.68
N PHE A 90 -2.02 3.04 10.72
CA PHE A 90 -2.53 2.16 11.77
C PHE A 90 -3.47 2.86 12.75
N ALA A 91 -4.66 2.28 12.96
CA ALA A 91 -5.70 2.82 13.85
C ALA A 91 -5.22 2.99 15.30
N GLY A 92 -4.33 2.13 15.81
CA GLY A 92 -3.73 2.28 17.13
C GLY A 92 -2.89 3.55 17.31
N ASN A 93 -2.46 4.18 16.22
CA ASN A 93 -1.76 5.46 16.20
C ASN A 93 -2.65 6.63 15.73
N GLY A 94 -3.96 6.42 15.64
CA GLY A 94 -4.90 7.42 15.13
C GLY A 94 -5.06 7.41 13.59
N GLY A 95 -4.53 6.42 12.90
CA GLY A 95 -4.70 6.22 11.47
C GLY A 95 -6.04 5.59 11.10
N PRO A 96 -6.39 5.57 9.80
CA PRO A 96 -7.71 5.12 9.32
C PRO A 96 -7.88 3.60 9.21
N PHE A 97 -6.81 2.80 9.32
CA PHE A 97 -6.85 1.37 9.00
C PHE A 97 -6.55 0.47 10.20
N SER A 98 -7.30 -0.62 10.33
CA SER A 98 -6.93 -1.72 11.22
C SER A 98 -5.67 -2.43 10.71
N LEU A 99 -5.01 -3.23 11.56
CA LEU A 99 -3.84 -4.00 11.17
C LEU A 99 -4.13 -4.96 10.00
N MET A 100 -5.30 -5.62 10.03
CA MET A 100 -5.71 -6.52 8.96
C MET A 100 -5.97 -5.78 7.65
N GLN A 101 -6.62 -4.62 7.71
CA GLN A 101 -6.85 -3.77 6.53
C GLN A 101 -5.53 -3.30 5.91
N LEU A 102 -4.56 -2.85 6.73
CA LEU A 102 -3.22 -2.49 6.24
C LEU A 102 -2.55 -3.64 5.51
N LYS A 103 -2.60 -4.85 6.07
CA LYS A 103 -2.01 -6.04 5.43
C LYS A 103 -2.67 -6.36 4.10
N ILE A 104 -3.99 -6.32 4.02
CA ILE A 104 -4.73 -6.60 2.79
C ILE A 104 -4.45 -5.54 1.71
N ILE A 105 -4.45 -4.25 2.08
CA ILE A 105 -4.06 -3.16 1.17
C ILE A 105 -2.65 -3.40 0.62
N GLN A 106 -1.71 -3.76 1.48
CA GLN A 106 -0.33 -4.06 1.08
C GLN A 106 -0.26 -5.21 0.07
N GLU A 107 -1.00 -6.30 0.26
CA GLU A 107 -1.04 -7.43 -0.68
C GLU A 107 -1.55 -7.02 -2.07
N VAL A 108 -2.62 -6.23 -2.12
CA VAL A 108 -3.15 -5.70 -3.39
C VAL A 108 -2.11 -4.84 -4.10
N ILE A 109 -1.47 -3.94 -3.38
CA ILE A 109 -0.42 -3.07 -3.92
C ILE A 109 0.75 -3.92 -4.42
N THR A 110 1.21 -4.89 -3.63
CA THR A 110 2.32 -5.79 -3.98
C THR A 110 2.05 -6.51 -5.29
N LEU A 111 0.88 -7.13 -5.44
CA LEU A 111 0.52 -7.84 -6.67
C LEU A 111 0.35 -6.90 -7.86
N SER A 112 -0.23 -5.71 -7.66
CA SER A 112 -0.38 -4.71 -8.71
C SER A 112 0.97 -4.21 -9.22
N VAL A 113 1.87 -3.84 -8.31
CA VAL A 113 3.23 -3.39 -8.63
C VAL A 113 4.03 -4.51 -9.30
N PHE A 114 3.95 -5.74 -8.76
CA PHE A 114 4.62 -6.91 -9.35
C PHE A 114 4.14 -7.19 -10.79
N THR A 115 2.84 -7.19 -11.00
CA THR A 115 2.27 -7.42 -12.35
C THR A 115 2.72 -6.35 -13.34
N LEU A 116 2.70 -5.09 -12.93
CA LEU A 116 3.20 -3.99 -13.75
C LEU A 116 4.69 -4.17 -14.05
N PHE A 117 5.49 -4.52 -13.04
CA PHE A 117 6.92 -4.77 -13.17
C PHE A 117 7.22 -5.89 -14.17
N VAL A 118 6.54 -7.04 -14.03
CA VAL A 118 6.73 -8.18 -14.95
C VAL A 118 6.36 -7.79 -16.38
N THR A 119 5.23 -7.13 -16.57
CA THR A 119 4.76 -6.71 -17.90
C THR A 119 5.73 -5.73 -18.57
N LEU A 120 6.35 -4.83 -17.80
CA LEU A 120 7.28 -3.83 -18.35
C LEU A 120 8.70 -4.39 -18.59
N PHE A 121 9.18 -5.24 -17.69
CA PHE A 121 10.57 -5.67 -17.69
C PHE A 121 10.82 -7.07 -18.26
N PHE A 122 9.81 -7.96 -18.28
CA PHE A 122 9.94 -9.34 -18.76
C PHE A 122 9.05 -9.55 -19.99
N LYS A 123 9.57 -9.23 -21.17
CA LYS A 123 8.83 -9.30 -22.45
C LYS A 123 8.37 -10.71 -22.89
N GLY A 124 8.75 -11.76 -22.18
CA GLY A 124 8.33 -13.15 -22.46
C GLY A 124 7.18 -13.65 -21.60
N GLU A 125 6.84 -12.94 -20.54
CA GLU A 125 5.77 -13.30 -19.62
C GLU A 125 4.48 -12.61 -20.07
N SER A 126 3.48 -13.38 -20.49
CA SER A 126 2.18 -12.86 -20.89
C SER A 126 1.17 -12.97 -19.75
N LEU A 127 0.40 -11.91 -19.53
CA LEU A 127 -0.77 -11.94 -18.64
C LEU A 127 -1.82 -12.88 -19.26
N HIS A 128 -2.10 -14.00 -18.60
CA HIS A 128 -3.13 -14.94 -18.98
C HIS A 128 -4.45 -14.57 -18.30
N TRP A 129 -5.56 -15.06 -18.83
CA TRP A 129 -6.91 -14.82 -18.28
C TRP A 129 -7.05 -15.22 -16.80
N ASN A 130 -6.37 -16.29 -16.37
CA ASN A 130 -6.35 -16.73 -14.97
C ASN A 130 -5.77 -15.69 -14.01
N HIS A 131 -4.76 -14.89 -14.45
CA HIS A 131 -4.23 -13.79 -13.64
C HIS A 131 -5.27 -12.69 -13.45
N PHE A 132 -6.08 -12.42 -14.48
CA PHE A 132 -7.18 -11.45 -14.39
C PHE A 132 -8.24 -11.89 -13.38
N VAL A 133 -8.63 -13.18 -13.42
CA VAL A 133 -9.56 -13.76 -12.45
C VAL A 133 -8.98 -13.70 -11.04
N ALA A 134 -7.69 -14.01 -10.85
CA ALA A 134 -7.02 -13.91 -9.56
C ALA A 134 -7.05 -12.46 -9.01
N PHE A 135 -6.85 -11.46 -9.84
CA PHE A 135 -6.98 -10.05 -9.46
C PHE A 135 -8.40 -9.69 -9.02
N LEU A 136 -9.43 -10.14 -9.74
CA LEU A 136 -10.82 -9.90 -9.37
C LEU A 136 -11.17 -10.56 -8.02
N LEU A 137 -10.69 -11.77 -7.78
CA LEU A 137 -10.86 -12.45 -6.49
C LEU A 137 -10.16 -11.70 -5.36
N LEU A 138 -8.99 -11.13 -5.62
CA LEU A 138 -8.26 -10.34 -4.65
C LEU A 138 -9.02 -9.04 -4.30
N ILE A 139 -9.56 -8.34 -5.31
CA ILE A 139 -10.40 -7.15 -5.10
C ILE A 139 -11.65 -7.51 -4.30
N ALA A 140 -12.28 -8.64 -4.59
CA ALA A 140 -13.41 -9.15 -3.81
C ALA A 140 -13.01 -9.43 -2.35
N ALA A 141 -11.86 -10.07 -2.12
CA ALA A 141 -11.34 -10.32 -0.78
C ALA A 141 -11.08 -9.04 0.01
N VAL A 142 -10.57 -7.99 -0.65
CA VAL A 142 -10.44 -6.65 -0.06
C VAL A 142 -11.80 -6.10 0.34
N GLY A 143 -12.79 -6.15 -0.55
CA GLY A 143 -14.16 -5.71 -0.26
C GLY A 143 -14.71 -6.41 0.99
N PHE A 144 -14.54 -7.73 1.08
CA PHE A 144 -14.95 -8.50 2.25
C PHE A 144 -14.24 -8.09 3.55
N ALA A 145 -12.96 -7.76 3.49
CA ALA A 145 -12.20 -7.34 4.67
C ALA A 145 -12.59 -5.96 5.20
N PHE A 146 -13.21 -5.13 4.35
CA PHE A 146 -13.74 -3.82 4.73
C PHE A 146 -15.24 -3.85 5.08
N LEU A 147 -15.92 -4.98 4.87
CA LEU A 147 -17.26 -5.17 5.42
C LEU A 147 -17.12 -5.28 6.94
N ASP A 148 -17.53 -4.24 7.66
CA ASP A 148 -17.54 -4.23 9.10
C ASP A 148 -18.35 -5.41 9.63
N THR A 149 -17.68 -6.32 10.30
CA THR A 149 -18.31 -7.26 11.21
C THR A 149 -18.69 -6.53 12.50
N GLU A 150 -19.46 -5.49 12.40
CA GLU A 150 -20.05 -4.79 13.55
C GLU A 150 -21.20 -5.60 14.19
N LYS A 151 -21.04 -6.92 14.30
CA LYS A 151 -21.95 -7.77 15.08
C LYS A 151 -21.27 -9.10 15.41
N MET A 152 -20.34 -9.09 16.35
CA MET A 152 -20.18 -10.24 17.26
C MET A 152 -19.66 -9.75 18.61
#